data_d5c090480d2651aa3d7aefb12355d508
#
_entry.id   d5c090480d2651aa3d7aefb12355d508
#
_cell.length_a   1.000
_cell.length_b   1.000
_cell.length_c   1.000
_cell.angle_alpha   90.00
_cell.angle_beta   90.00
_cell.angle_gamma   90.00
#
_symmetry.space_group_name_H-M   'P 1'
#
loop_
_entity.id
_entity.type
_entity.pdbx_description
1 polymer ?
#
loop_
_entity_poly.entity_id
_entity_poly.type
_entity_poly.pdbx_seq_one_letter_code
_entity_poly.pdbx_strand_id
1 'polypeptide(L)'
;MEKFKDVVDAHLAVELEQVVADANTHAIRVALGGITRKELEASIHFVAAVRARYLMSVKKLAHPEKVAGQPDERAKLFTQLREEREAYDEALAAFSALKHALAQKYLEVDE
;
A
#
# COMPACT_ATOMS: atom_id res chain seq x y z
N MET A 1 23.34 -23.34 -30.14
CA MET A 1 23.66 -21.96 -29.76
C MET A 1 22.55 -21.29 -29.00
N GLU A 2 21.29 -21.37 -29.43
CA GLU A 2 20.15 -20.77 -28.76
C GLU A 2 19.95 -21.33 -27.34
N LYS A 3 20.05 -22.64 -27.15
CA LYS A 3 19.92 -23.29 -25.85
C LYS A 3 20.96 -22.80 -24.84
N PHE A 4 22.19 -22.58 -25.30
CA PHE A 4 23.26 -22.09 -24.44
C PHE A 4 23.01 -20.65 -24.01
N LYS A 5 22.55 -19.80 -24.94
CA LYS A 5 22.20 -18.42 -24.66
C LYS A 5 21.04 -18.34 -23.68
N ASP A 6 20.02 -19.17 -23.87
CA ASP A 6 18.86 -19.21 -22.96
C ASP A 6 19.25 -19.64 -21.56
N VAL A 7 20.16 -20.59 -21.41
CA VAL A 7 20.66 -21.03 -20.10
C VAL A 7 21.48 -19.93 -19.44
N VAL A 8 22.31 -19.20 -20.18
CA VAL A 8 23.11 -18.10 -19.67
C VAL A 8 22.19 -16.95 -19.25
N ASP A 9 21.17 -16.61 -20.06
CA ASP A 9 20.21 -15.56 -19.76
C ASP A 9 19.39 -15.92 -18.52
N ALA A 10 18.97 -17.18 -18.37
CA ALA A 10 18.24 -17.65 -17.20
C ALA A 10 19.10 -17.57 -15.93
N HIS A 11 20.37 -17.96 -16.05
CA HIS A 11 21.30 -17.90 -14.92
C HIS A 11 21.58 -16.45 -14.50
N LEU A 12 21.76 -15.57 -15.48
CA LEU A 12 21.93 -14.13 -15.22
C LEU A 12 20.68 -13.53 -14.56
N ALA A 13 19.49 -13.93 -15.00
CA ALA A 13 18.24 -13.48 -14.41
C ALA A 13 18.16 -13.86 -12.91
N VAL A 14 18.56 -15.10 -12.56
CA VAL A 14 18.60 -15.55 -11.16
C VAL A 14 19.59 -14.72 -10.35
N GLU A 15 20.78 -14.46 -10.91
CA GLU A 15 21.78 -13.63 -10.25
C GLU A 15 21.29 -12.23 -10.01
N LEU A 16 20.60 -11.63 -10.99
CA LEU A 16 20.04 -10.28 -10.87
C LEU A 16 18.95 -10.24 -9.80
N GLU A 17 18.11 -11.27 -9.74
CA GLU A 17 17.09 -11.37 -8.68
C GLU A 17 17.72 -11.38 -7.29
N GLN A 18 18.83 -12.11 -7.14
CA GLN A 18 19.54 -12.16 -5.86
C GLN A 18 20.17 -10.82 -5.52
N VAL A 19 20.73 -10.11 -6.48
CA VAL A 19 21.28 -8.77 -6.27
C VAL A 19 20.18 -7.80 -5.84
N VAL A 20 19.01 -7.88 -6.47
CA VAL A 20 17.86 -7.05 -6.12
C VAL A 20 17.41 -7.35 -4.69
N ALA A 21 17.29 -8.64 -4.34
CA ALA A 21 16.88 -9.05 -2.99
C ALA A 21 17.86 -8.55 -1.93
N ASP A 22 19.16 -8.70 -2.17
CA ASP A 22 20.20 -8.25 -1.25
C ASP A 22 20.19 -6.72 -1.09
N ALA A 23 20.03 -6.01 -2.20
CA ALA A 23 19.99 -4.55 -2.21
C ALA A 23 18.76 -4.05 -1.42
N ASN A 24 17.59 -4.66 -1.63
CA ASN A 24 16.36 -4.31 -0.93
C ASN A 24 16.48 -4.59 0.57
N THR A 25 17.02 -5.75 0.93
CA THR A 25 17.22 -6.13 2.34
C THR A 25 18.15 -5.13 3.02
N HIS A 26 19.27 -4.79 2.38
CA HIS A 26 20.23 -3.85 2.94
C HIS A 26 19.63 -2.45 3.11
N ALA A 27 18.99 -1.94 2.05
CA ALA A 27 18.41 -0.60 2.06
C ALA A 27 17.32 -0.46 3.11
N ILE A 28 16.47 -1.48 3.25
CA ILE A 28 15.37 -1.47 4.21
C ILE A 28 15.91 -1.55 5.64
N ARG A 29 16.92 -2.38 5.89
CA ARG A 29 17.56 -2.46 7.22
C ARG A 29 18.21 -1.15 7.62
N VAL A 30 18.91 -0.49 6.68
CA VAL A 30 19.55 0.80 6.96
C VAL A 30 18.49 1.86 7.25
N ALA A 31 17.39 1.88 6.51
CA ALA A 31 16.35 2.91 6.64
C ALA A 31 15.44 2.68 7.86
N LEU A 32 15.02 1.46 8.12
CA LEU A 32 14.00 1.14 9.12
C LEU A 32 14.53 0.36 10.33
N GLY A 33 15.63 -0.39 10.17
CA GLY A 33 16.04 -1.40 11.13
C GLY A 33 15.15 -2.62 11.01
N GLY A 34 14.08 -2.65 11.72
CA GLY A 34 13.02 -3.65 11.65
C GLY A 34 11.69 -2.95 11.84
N ILE A 35 10.63 -3.72 11.97
CA ILE A 35 9.32 -3.20 12.35
C ILE A 35 8.83 -3.97 13.57
N THR A 36 8.34 -3.28 14.59
CA THR A 36 7.79 -3.94 15.76
C THR A 36 6.37 -4.42 15.46
N ARG A 37 5.92 -5.42 16.18
CA ARG A 37 4.56 -5.90 16.09
C ARG A 37 3.55 -4.79 16.35
N LYS A 38 3.86 -3.93 17.32
CA LYS A 38 3.02 -2.79 17.68
C LYS A 38 2.90 -1.78 16.53
N GLU A 39 4.01 -1.51 15.84
CA GLU A 39 4.01 -0.64 14.67
C GLU A 39 3.21 -1.25 13.52
N LEU A 40 3.33 -2.55 13.32
CA LEU A 40 2.57 -3.27 12.30
C LEU A 40 1.07 -3.21 12.58
N GLU A 41 0.67 -3.45 13.83
CA GLU A 41 -0.73 -3.35 14.26
C GLU A 41 -1.25 -1.92 14.08
N ALA A 42 -0.44 -0.91 14.39
CA ALA A 42 -0.81 0.49 14.18
C ALA A 42 -1.06 0.80 12.71
N SER A 43 -0.25 0.22 11.82
CA SER A 43 -0.44 0.36 10.35
C SER A 43 -1.77 -0.22 9.90
N ILE A 44 -2.14 -1.39 10.43
CA ILE A 44 -3.42 -2.05 10.13
C ILE A 44 -4.59 -1.18 10.60
N HIS A 45 -4.51 -0.64 11.82
CA HIS A 45 -5.54 0.23 12.35
C HIS A 45 -5.68 1.52 11.55
N PHE A 46 -4.57 2.06 11.07
CA PHE A 46 -4.58 3.25 10.22
C PHE A 46 -5.34 3.01 8.92
N VAL A 47 -5.05 1.89 8.23
CA VAL A 47 -5.76 1.53 6.99
C VAL A 47 -7.25 1.34 7.26
N ALA A 48 -7.59 0.68 8.36
CA ALA A 48 -8.99 0.48 8.75
C ALA A 48 -9.71 1.81 8.99
N ALA A 49 -9.05 2.76 9.65
CA ALA A 49 -9.62 4.08 9.92
C ALA A 49 -9.86 4.88 8.63
N VAL A 50 -8.91 4.84 7.70
CA VAL A 50 -9.03 5.52 6.40
C VAL A 50 -10.16 4.89 5.57
N ARG A 51 -10.26 3.56 5.60
CA ARG A 51 -11.36 2.84 4.95
C ARG A 51 -12.71 3.26 5.51
N ALA A 52 -12.82 3.36 6.84
CA ALA A 52 -14.06 3.77 7.50
C ALA A 52 -14.49 5.18 7.07
N ARG A 53 -13.55 6.11 6.95
CA ARG A 53 -13.83 7.48 6.48
C ARG A 53 -14.38 7.49 5.05
N TYR A 54 -13.75 6.70 4.18
CA TYR A 54 -14.20 6.56 2.79
C TYR A 54 -15.64 6.01 2.76
N LEU A 55 -15.90 4.93 3.50
CA LEU A 55 -17.23 4.32 3.55
C LEU A 55 -18.28 5.27 4.14
N MET A 56 -17.89 6.11 5.10
CA MET A 56 -18.78 7.13 5.64
C MET A 56 -19.17 8.13 4.55
N SER A 57 -18.22 8.56 3.73
CA SER A 57 -18.48 9.45 2.60
C SER A 57 -19.40 8.79 1.56
N VAL A 58 -19.19 7.49 1.29
CA VAL A 58 -20.07 6.71 0.41
C VAL A 58 -21.48 6.63 0.98
N LYS A 59 -21.60 6.41 2.29
CA LYS A 59 -22.91 6.34 2.97
C LYS A 59 -23.72 7.62 2.80
N LYS A 60 -23.06 8.78 2.78
CA LYS A 60 -23.74 10.06 2.56
C LYS A 60 -24.45 10.12 1.21
N LEU A 61 -23.99 9.39 0.21
CA LEU A 61 -24.64 9.29 -1.09
C LEU A 61 -25.99 8.58 -1.03
N ALA A 62 -26.23 7.77 0.01
CA ALA A 62 -27.50 7.09 0.23
C ALA A 62 -28.60 8.02 0.76
N HIS A 63 -28.24 9.27 1.05
CA HIS A 63 -29.16 10.29 1.55
C HIS A 63 -29.20 11.49 0.60
N PRO A 64 -29.65 11.30 -0.65
CA PRO A 64 -29.66 12.38 -1.64
C PRO A 64 -30.54 13.55 -1.26
N GLU A 65 -31.54 13.34 -0.42
CA GLU A 65 -32.44 14.38 0.09
C GLU A 65 -31.70 15.46 0.88
N LYS A 66 -30.56 15.11 1.47
CA LYS A 66 -29.76 16.07 2.25
C LYS A 66 -28.94 17.01 1.36
N VAL A 67 -28.70 16.60 0.11
CA VAL A 67 -27.91 17.37 -0.84
C VAL A 67 -28.70 17.80 -2.06
N ALA A 68 -29.93 17.31 -2.21
CA ALA A 68 -30.81 17.68 -3.32
C ALA A 68 -31.16 19.16 -3.26
N GLY A 69 -30.99 19.86 -4.39
CA GLY A 69 -31.30 21.28 -4.48
C GLY A 69 -30.21 22.20 -3.94
N GLN A 70 -29.11 21.68 -3.44
CA GLN A 70 -27.99 22.46 -2.92
C GLN A 70 -26.70 22.11 -3.67
N PRO A 71 -26.43 22.79 -4.81
CA PRO A 71 -25.27 22.48 -5.65
C PRO A 71 -23.93 22.60 -4.91
N ASP A 72 -23.78 23.57 -4.03
CA ASP A 72 -22.54 23.78 -3.27
C ASP A 72 -22.28 22.62 -2.32
N GLU A 73 -23.32 22.15 -1.64
CA GLU A 73 -23.21 21.00 -0.73
C GLU A 73 -22.88 19.71 -1.50
N ARG A 74 -23.47 19.55 -2.67
CA ARG A 74 -23.18 18.40 -3.53
C ARG A 74 -21.72 18.42 -3.99
N ALA A 75 -21.23 19.59 -4.41
CA ALA A 75 -19.84 19.75 -4.83
C ALA A 75 -18.87 19.43 -3.69
N LYS A 76 -19.18 19.89 -2.46
CA LYS A 76 -18.38 19.58 -1.27
C LYS A 76 -18.37 18.09 -1.00
N LEU A 77 -19.51 17.42 -1.14
CA LEU A 77 -19.62 15.98 -0.92
C LEU A 77 -18.76 15.21 -1.91
N PHE A 78 -18.79 15.56 -3.19
CA PHE A 78 -17.96 14.89 -4.21
C PHE A 78 -16.46 15.16 -4.00
N THR A 79 -16.09 16.36 -3.57
CA THR A 79 -14.71 16.69 -3.24
C THR A 79 -14.23 15.85 -2.07
N GLN A 80 -15.02 15.77 -1.00
CA GLN A 80 -14.70 14.95 0.17
C GLN A 80 -14.59 13.47 -0.19
N LEU A 81 -15.51 12.97 -1.00
CA LEU A 81 -15.50 11.57 -1.44
C LEU A 81 -14.21 11.24 -2.19
N ARG A 82 -13.77 12.14 -3.08
CA ARG A 82 -12.53 11.96 -3.84
C ARG A 82 -11.32 11.96 -2.93
N GLU A 83 -11.23 12.91 -2.00
CA GLU A 83 -10.13 13.01 -1.06
C GLU A 83 -10.02 11.76 -0.18
N GLU A 84 -11.15 11.28 0.32
CA GLU A 84 -11.17 10.07 1.16
C GLU A 84 -10.82 8.82 0.36
N ARG A 85 -11.23 8.75 -0.90
CA ARG A 85 -10.86 7.62 -1.77
C ARG A 85 -9.37 7.63 -2.07
N GLU A 86 -8.82 8.80 -2.38
CA GLU A 86 -7.37 8.93 -2.64
C GLU A 86 -6.56 8.55 -1.41
N ALA A 87 -6.98 9.00 -0.23
CA ALA A 87 -6.33 8.64 1.02
C ALA A 87 -6.37 7.14 1.27
N TYR A 88 -7.51 6.51 1.01
CA TYR A 88 -7.67 5.07 1.16
C TYR A 88 -6.79 4.29 0.16
N ASP A 89 -6.78 4.69 -1.10
CA ASP A 89 -5.95 4.05 -2.14
C ASP A 89 -4.47 4.15 -1.78
N GLU A 90 -4.01 5.31 -1.31
CA GLU A 90 -2.63 5.51 -0.89
C GLU A 90 -2.27 4.66 0.33
N ALA A 91 -3.13 4.64 1.34
CA ALA A 91 -2.91 3.84 2.55
C ALA A 91 -2.86 2.34 2.22
N LEU A 92 -3.74 1.88 1.33
CA LEU A 92 -3.78 0.48 0.91
C LEU A 92 -2.53 0.10 0.13
N ALA A 93 -2.09 0.97 -0.79
CA ALA A 93 -0.87 0.76 -1.57
C ALA A 93 0.36 0.69 -0.65
N ALA A 94 0.45 1.61 0.32
CA ALA A 94 1.54 1.64 1.29
C ALA A 94 1.57 0.37 2.14
N PHE A 95 0.41 -0.07 2.62
CA PHE A 95 0.32 -1.31 3.41
C PHE A 95 0.66 -2.54 2.56
N SER A 96 0.27 -2.56 1.29
CA SER A 96 0.63 -3.65 0.36
C SER A 96 2.14 -3.72 0.16
N ALA A 97 2.82 -2.58 0.06
CA ALA A 97 4.28 -2.53 -0.03
C ALA A 97 4.94 -3.09 1.24
N LEU A 98 4.40 -2.75 2.41
CA LEU A 98 4.87 -3.28 3.70
C LEU A 98 4.72 -4.80 3.77
N LYS A 99 3.53 -5.31 3.41
CA LYS A 99 3.27 -6.75 3.37
C LYS A 99 4.22 -7.46 2.42
N HIS A 100 4.47 -6.87 1.26
CA HIS A 100 5.39 -7.43 0.28
C HIS A 100 6.81 -7.54 0.85
N ALA A 101 7.30 -6.49 1.49
CA ALA A 101 8.62 -6.48 2.11
C ALA A 101 8.75 -7.57 3.19
N LEU A 102 7.70 -7.76 3.99
CA LEU A 102 7.68 -8.82 5.00
C LEU A 102 7.65 -10.21 4.36
N ALA A 103 6.82 -10.41 3.33
CA ALA A 103 6.69 -11.68 2.63
C ALA A 103 8.00 -12.09 1.94
N GLN A 104 8.73 -11.12 1.40
CA GLN A 104 10.02 -11.35 0.74
C GLN A 104 11.18 -11.39 1.73
N LYS A 105 10.93 -11.21 3.01
CA LYS A 105 11.94 -11.18 4.09
C LYS A 105 12.96 -10.05 3.95
N TYR A 106 12.60 -8.98 3.26
CA TYR A 106 13.39 -7.76 3.24
C TYR A 106 13.32 -7.02 4.56
N LEU A 107 12.23 -7.22 5.28
CA LEU A 107 11.91 -6.58 6.55
C LEU A 107 11.51 -7.66 7.56
N GLU A 108 12.00 -7.57 8.78
CA GLU A 108 11.69 -8.51 9.84
C GLU A 108 10.84 -7.85 10.92
N VAL A 109 9.99 -8.64 11.56
CA VAL A 109 9.18 -8.17 12.68
C VAL A 109 9.97 -8.39 13.97
N ASP A 110 10.26 -7.31 14.67
CA ASP A 110 10.90 -7.32 15.97
C ASP A 110 9.83 -7.39 17.06
N GLU A 111 10.04 -8.25 18.02
CA GLU A 111 9.13 -8.40 19.17
C GLU A 111 9.49 -7.49 20.33
#